data_cf55024985d0c1cc62c26ad463b75791
#
_entry.id   cf55024985d0c1cc62c26ad463b75791
#
_cell.length_a   1.000
_cell.length_b   1.000
_cell.length_c   1.000
_cell.angle_alpha   90.00
_cell.angle_beta   90.00
_cell.angle_gamma   90.00
#
_symmetry.space_group_name_H-M   'P 1'
#
loop_
_entity.id
_entity.type
_entity.pdbx_description
1 polymer ?
#
loop_
_entity_poly.entity_id
_entity_poly.type
_entity_poly.pdbx_seq_one_letter_code
_entity_poly.pdbx_strand_id
1 'polypeptide(L)'
;MHNNALLYLHKLINIEKRLIMKTWKKLLLGFAGIFALTTLAACSSSKDTLEKVQDKGTLTVALNPHFAPFEFKTIQNGKETIVGADVEIAKAIADELGVKGKFSEMSFDNVLANVQSGKADIAISGISATEERQKIFEFSDTYYGSETDLVVKKY
;
A
#
# COMPACT_ATOMS: atom_id res chain seq x y z
N MET A 1 75.27 -10.28 -24.58
CA MET A 1 74.55 -9.05 -24.09
C MET A 1 73.01 -9.13 -24.17
N HIS A 2 72.39 -10.32 -24.03
CA HIS A 2 70.91 -10.48 -24.22
C HIS A 2 70.12 -10.65 -22.92
N ASN A 3 70.75 -10.77 -21.77
CA ASN A 3 70.07 -11.14 -20.52
C ASN A 3 69.58 -9.96 -19.69
N ASN A 4 70.04 -8.74 -19.97
CA ASN A 4 69.67 -7.59 -19.15
C ASN A 4 68.28 -6.94 -19.57
N ALA A 5 67.90 -7.07 -20.85
CA ALA A 5 66.65 -6.52 -21.32
C ALA A 5 65.40 -7.25 -20.78
N LEU A 6 65.49 -8.58 -20.67
CA LEU A 6 64.42 -9.40 -20.11
C LEU A 6 64.18 -9.13 -18.60
N LEU A 7 65.27 -8.88 -17.85
CA LEU A 7 65.20 -8.52 -16.42
C LEU A 7 64.56 -7.14 -16.23
N TYR A 8 64.86 -6.19 -17.10
CA TYR A 8 64.26 -4.86 -17.06
C TYR A 8 62.73 -4.89 -17.41
N LEU A 9 62.37 -5.70 -18.44
CA LEU A 9 60.96 -5.88 -18.80
C LEU A 9 60.16 -6.55 -17.65
N HIS A 10 60.71 -7.54 -17.00
CA HIS A 10 60.05 -8.22 -15.87
C HIS A 10 59.88 -7.29 -14.66
N LYS A 11 60.84 -6.42 -14.43
CA LYS A 11 60.82 -5.42 -13.34
C LYS A 11 59.78 -4.33 -13.62
N LEU A 12 59.62 -3.88 -14.86
CA LEU A 12 58.60 -2.91 -15.30
C LEU A 12 57.18 -3.46 -15.17
N ILE A 13 56.96 -4.69 -15.62
CA ILE A 13 55.65 -5.34 -15.51
C ILE A 13 55.21 -5.56 -14.04
N ASN A 14 56.14 -5.84 -13.16
CA ASN A 14 55.87 -5.95 -11.73
C ASN A 14 55.55 -4.63 -11.05
N ILE A 15 56.16 -3.55 -11.50
CA ILE A 15 55.86 -2.17 -11.00
C ILE A 15 54.48 -1.73 -11.41
N GLU A 16 54.09 -1.95 -12.67
CA GLU A 16 52.76 -1.66 -13.16
C GLU A 16 51.66 -2.46 -12.42
N LYS A 17 51.88 -3.77 -12.24
CA LYS A 17 50.93 -4.61 -11.45
C LYS A 17 50.77 -4.11 -10.02
N ARG A 18 51.85 -3.66 -9.36
CA ARG A 18 51.77 -3.11 -8.00
C ARG A 18 51.04 -1.77 -7.95
N LEU A 19 51.20 -0.91 -8.94
CA LEU A 19 50.49 0.37 -9.04
C LEU A 19 48.98 0.17 -9.26
N ILE A 20 48.63 -0.70 -10.18
CA ILE A 20 47.22 -1.06 -10.49
C ILE A 20 46.54 -1.66 -9.26
N MET A 21 47.19 -2.59 -8.55
CA MET A 21 46.63 -3.18 -7.32
C MET A 21 46.45 -2.16 -6.18
N LYS A 22 47.35 -1.17 -6.05
CA LYS A 22 47.22 -0.11 -5.03
C LYS A 22 46.04 0.85 -5.34
N THR A 23 45.82 1.18 -6.58
CA THR A 23 44.67 2.01 -7.01
C THR A 23 43.36 1.27 -6.88
N TRP A 24 43.30 -0.01 -7.23
CA TRP A 24 42.10 -0.83 -7.07
C TRP A 24 41.70 -1.04 -5.59
N LYS A 25 42.68 -1.23 -4.70
CA LYS A 25 42.40 -1.33 -3.26
C LYS A 25 41.82 -0.03 -2.69
N LYS A 26 42.28 1.14 -3.15
CA LYS A 26 41.73 2.43 -2.75
C LYS A 26 40.34 2.68 -3.30
N LEU A 27 40.07 2.24 -4.54
CA LEU A 27 38.72 2.28 -5.15
C LEU A 27 37.73 1.35 -4.44
N LEU A 28 38.13 0.13 -4.09
CA LEU A 28 37.28 -0.83 -3.36
C LEU A 28 36.96 -0.35 -1.93
N LEU A 29 37.89 0.30 -1.24
CA LEU A 29 37.64 0.90 0.07
C LEU A 29 36.72 2.13 0.00
N GLY A 30 36.78 2.92 -1.07
CA GLY A 30 35.86 4.04 -1.32
C GLY A 30 34.43 3.57 -1.64
N PHE A 31 34.27 2.50 -2.39
CA PHE A 31 32.96 1.91 -2.71
C PHE A 31 32.30 1.25 -1.48
N ALA A 32 33.06 0.61 -0.61
CA ALA A 32 32.53 0.02 0.62
C ALA A 32 32.02 1.09 1.61
N GLY A 33 32.65 2.26 1.66
CA GLY A 33 32.22 3.38 2.51
C GLY A 33 30.91 4.03 2.04
N ILE A 34 30.67 4.13 0.74
CA ILE A 34 29.44 4.71 0.18
C ILE A 34 28.25 3.73 0.31
N PHE A 35 28.50 2.43 0.21
CA PHE A 35 27.44 1.40 0.37
C PHE A 35 26.97 1.27 1.83
N ALA A 36 27.83 1.55 2.82
CA ALA A 36 27.45 1.50 4.23
C ALA A 36 26.58 2.69 4.68
N LEU A 37 26.66 3.84 3.99
CA LEU A 37 25.81 5.01 4.30
C LEU A 37 24.40 4.91 3.69
N THR A 38 24.19 4.08 2.66
CA THR A 38 22.86 3.94 2.03
C THR A 38 21.97 2.91 2.72
N THR A 39 22.52 2.04 3.58
CA THR A 39 21.73 1.03 4.31
C THR A 39 21.05 1.56 5.58
N LEU A 40 21.40 2.74 6.07
CA LEU A 40 20.69 3.36 7.20
C LEU A 40 19.40 4.09 6.83
N ALA A 41 19.12 4.30 5.53
CA ALA A 41 17.88 4.90 5.07
C ALA A 41 16.72 3.89 4.85
N ALA A 42 16.95 2.59 5.08
CA ALA A 42 15.96 1.54 4.89
C ALA A 42 15.15 1.19 6.15
N CYS A 43 15.30 1.91 7.27
CA CYS A 43 14.30 1.96 8.32
C CYS A 43 13.24 3.01 7.96
N SER A 44 12.56 2.83 6.82
CA SER A 44 11.26 3.42 6.61
C SER A 44 10.31 2.73 7.59
N SER A 45 10.02 3.37 8.71
CA SER A 45 8.83 3.04 9.47
C SER A 45 7.68 3.00 8.45
N SER A 46 7.03 1.86 8.31
CA SER A 46 5.84 1.79 7.44
C SER A 46 4.89 2.85 7.98
N LYS A 47 4.68 3.93 7.21
CA LYS A 47 3.71 4.96 7.58
C LYS A 47 2.41 4.28 7.93
N ASP A 48 1.80 4.69 9.02
CA ASP A 48 0.47 4.26 9.40
C ASP A 48 -0.51 4.51 8.24
N THR A 49 -1.56 3.74 8.15
CA THR A 49 -2.58 3.87 7.10
C THR A 49 -3.20 5.27 7.11
N LEU A 50 -3.40 5.85 8.30
CA LEU A 50 -3.89 7.22 8.46
C LEU A 50 -2.94 8.25 7.82
N GLU A 51 -1.65 8.20 8.14
CA GLU A 51 -0.65 9.08 7.54
C GLU A 51 -0.60 8.95 6.01
N LYS A 52 -0.73 7.72 5.48
CA LYS A 52 -0.77 7.48 4.03
C LYS A 52 -2.00 8.13 3.37
N VAL A 53 -3.17 8.05 4.01
CA VAL A 53 -4.42 8.65 3.53
C VAL A 53 -4.31 10.18 3.54
N GLN A 54 -3.78 10.75 4.62
CA GLN A 54 -3.58 12.20 4.75
C GLN A 54 -2.57 12.73 3.72
N ASP A 55 -1.43 12.06 3.56
CA ASP A 55 -0.40 12.45 2.59
C ASP A 55 -0.90 12.43 1.15
N LYS A 56 -1.68 11.42 0.75
CA LYS A 56 -2.25 11.35 -0.59
C LYS A 56 -3.49 12.24 -0.79
N GLY A 57 -4.05 12.79 0.31
CA GLY A 57 -5.22 13.68 0.29
C GLY A 57 -6.51 13.00 -0.17
N THR A 58 -6.59 11.66 -0.07
CA THR A 58 -7.73 10.89 -0.58
C THR A 58 -7.97 9.65 0.26
N LEU A 59 -9.21 9.44 0.70
CA LEU A 59 -9.71 8.21 1.31
C LEU A 59 -10.39 7.37 0.23
N THR A 60 -9.82 6.22 -0.12
CA THR A 60 -10.42 5.29 -1.08
C THR A 60 -11.29 4.28 -0.33
N VAL A 61 -12.59 4.31 -0.62
CA VAL A 61 -13.62 3.49 0.03
C VAL A 61 -14.11 2.42 -0.94
N ALA A 62 -13.92 1.15 -0.61
CA ALA A 62 -14.47 0.02 -1.36
C ALA A 62 -15.92 -0.22 -0.93
N LEU A 63 -16.82 -0.38 -1.91
CA LEU A 63 -18.23 -0.69 -1.67
C LEU A 63 -18.89 -1.42 -2.84
N ASN A 64 -20.01 -2.11 -2.56
CA ASN A 64 -20.86 -2.71 -3.56
C ASN A 64 -22.21 -1.93 -3.61
N PRO A 65 -22.47 -1.09 -4.64
CA PRO A 65 -23.62 -0.18 -4.64
C PRO A 65 -24.94 -0.86 -5.06
N HIS A 66 -25.28 -1.96 -4.41
CA HIS A 66 -26.49 -2.75 -4.66
C HIS A 66 -27.24 -3.10 -3.37
N PHE A 67 -27.03 -2.37 -2.28
CA PHE A 67 -27.60 -2.66 -0.97
C PHE A 67 -28.33 -1.45 -0.35
N ALA A 68 -29.50 -1.10 -0.90
CA ALA A 68 -30.33 -0.04 -0.34
C ALA A 68 -30.88 -0.44 1.06
N PRO A 69 -30.93 0.51 2.03
CA PRO A 69 -30.67 1.94 1.92
C PRO A 69 -29.22 2.36 2.23
N PHE A 70 -28.29 1.41 2.37
CA PHE A 70 -26.91 1.64 2.80
C PHE A 70 -26.05 2.22 1.68
N GLU A 71 -25.97 1.52 0.54
CA GLU A 71 -25.29 1.98 -0.66
C GLU A 71 -26.00 1.49 -1.92
N PHE A 72 -26.40 2.41 -2.78
CA PHE A 72 -27.10 2.07 -4.02
C PHE A 72 -26.95 3.16 -5.07
N LYS A 73 -27.17 2.78 -6.32
CA LYS A 73 -27.14 3.72 -7.44
C LYS A 73 -28.49 4.37 -7.68
N THR A 74 -28.46 5.68 -7.95
CA THR A 74 -29.63 6.45 -8.36
C THR A 74 -29.24 7.49 -9.40
N ILE A 75 -30.24 8.07 -10.06
CA ILE A 75 -30.01 9.18 -11.00
C ILE A 75 -30.26 10.50 -10.26
N GLN A 76 -29.22 11.31 -10.11
CA GLN A 76 -29.31 12.65 -9.58
C GLN A 76 -28.84 13.65 -10.64
N ASN A 77 -29.67 14.61 -10.99
CA ASN A 77 -29.36 15.63 -12.01
C ASN A 77 -28.91 15.02 -13.37
N GLY A 78 -29.50 13.89 -13.77
CA GLY A 78 -29.16 13.21 -15.01
C GLY A 78 -27.88 12.38 -14.97
N LYS A 79 -27.23 12.26 -13.81
CA LYS A 79 -26.01 11.46 -13.60
C LYS A 79 -26.27 10.30 -12.66
N GLU A 80 -25.72 9.13 -12.98
CA GLU A 80 -25.67 8.00 -12.05
C GLU A 80 -24.76 8.37 -10.87
N THR A 81 -25.29 8.23 -9.67
CA THR A 81 -24.62 8.61 -8.42
C THR A 81 -24.86 7.52 -7.38
N ILE A 82 -23.84 7.20 -6.60
CA ILE A 82 -23.97 6.30 -5.44
C ILE A 82 -24.42 7.14 -4.26
N VAL A 83 -25.46 6.65 -3.56
CA VAL A 83 -26.05 7.30 -2.39
C VAL A 83 -26.35 6.26 -1.32
N GLY A 84 -26.69 6.71 -0.12
CA GLY A 84 -27.11 5.86 0.99
C GLY A 84 -26.34 6.15 2.27
N ALA A 85 -26.73 5.49 3.36
CA ALA A 85 -26.16 5.72 4.68
C ALA A 85 -24.65 5.50 4.72
N ASP A 86 -24.16 4.42 4.12
CA ASP A 86 -22.74 4.08 4.08
C ASP A 86 -21.93 5.12 3.30
N VAL A 87 -22.52 5.69 2.25
CA VAL A 87 -21.89 6.77 1.47
C VAL A 87 -21.75 8.04 2.30
N GLU A 88 -22.77 8.40 3.08
CA GLU A 88 -22.72 9.57 3.96
C GLU A 88 -21.75 9.38 5.12
N ILE A 89 -21.66 8.17 5.70
CA ILE A 89 -20.65 7.82 6.71
C ILE A 89 -19.25 7.98 6.10
N ALA A 90 -19.02 7.43 4.92
CA ALA A 90 -17.73 7.54 4.24
C ALA A 90 -17.32 8.99 3.95
N LYS A 91 -18.28 9.84 3.55
CA LYS A 91 -18.04 11.28 3.35
C LYS A 91 -17.68 11.96 4.66
N ALA A 92 -18.42 11.70 5.75
CA ALA A 92 -18.16 12.29 7.05
C ALA A 92 -16.74 11.90 7.56
N ILE A 93 -16.31 10.64 7.36
CA ILE A 93 -14.95 10.21 7.71
C ILE A 93 -13.91 10.98 6.87
N ALA A 94 -14.12 11.11 5.57
CA ALA A 94 -13.19 11.84 4.70
C ALA A 94 -13.08 13.31 5.09
N ASP A 95 -14.20 13.94 5.42
CA ASP A 95 -14.26 15.35 5.85
C ASP A 95 -13.53 15.54 7.19
N GLU A 96 -13.73 14.65 8.16
CA GLU A 96 -13.02 14.68 9.45
C GLU A 96 -11.51 14.50 9.29
N LEU A 97 -11.09 13.68 8.34
CA LEU A 97 -9.67 13.47 8.02
C LEU A 97 -9.08 14.62 7.18
N GLY A 98 -9.89 15.56 6.70
CA GLY A 98 -9.47 16.67 5.83
C GLY A 98 -9.04 16.20 4.43
N VAL A 99 -9.60 15.10 3.93
CA VAL A 99 -9.24 14.50 2.64
C VAL A 99 -10.47 14.33 1.74
N LYS A 100 -10.25 13.99 0.46
CA LYS A 100 -11.36 13.72 -0.47
C LYS A 100 -11.79 12.25 -0.39
N GLY A 101 -13.08 11.97 -0.26
CA GLY A 101 -13.64 10.64 -0.41
C GLY A 101 -13.62 10.21 -1.89
N LYS A 102 -13.13 8.97 -2.15
CA LYS A 102 -13.17 8.34 -3.47
C LYS A 102 -13.81 6.97 -3.33
N PHE A 103 -14.95 6.76 -3.99
CA PHE A 103 -15.66 5.50 -3.99
C PHE A 103 -15.13 4.57 -5.09
N SER A 104 -14.80 3.33 -4.72
CA SER A 104 -14.36 2.27 -5.61
C SER A 104 -15.44 1.19 -5.64
N GLU A 105 -16.21 1.16 -6.73
CA GLU A 105 -17.31 0.23 -6.93
C GLU A 105 -16.81 -1.14 -7.34
N MET A 106 -17.36 -2.19 -6.76
CA MET A 106 -17.03 -3.58 -7.10
C MET A 106 -18.10 -4.56 -6.64
N SER A 107 -17.95 -5.84 -7.00
CA SER A 107 -18.76 -6.90 -6.41
C SER A 107 -18.44 -7.08 -4.93
N PHE A 108 -19.43 -7.49 -4.12
CA PHE A 108 -19.26 -7.65 -2.67
C PHE A 108 -18.09 -8.56 -2.30
N ASP A 109 -17.88 -9.65 -3.03
CA ASP A 109 -16.76 -10.58 -2.80
C ASP A 109 -15.37 -9.91 -2.94
N ASN A 110 -15.28 -8.86 -3.73
CA ASN A 110 -14.05 -8.14 -3.96
C ASN A 110 -13.80 -6.99 -2.96
N VAL A 111 -14.80 -6.55 -2.20
CA VAL A 111 -14.70 -5.40 -1.31
C VAL A 111 -13.60 -5.62 -0.27
N LEU A 112 -13.65 -6.69 0.49
CA LEU A 112 -12.64 -7.02 1.50
C LEU A 112 -11.27 -7.33 0.90
N ALA A 113 -11.23 -8.02 -0.24
CA ALA A 113 -9.97 -8.31 -0.94
C ALA A 113 -9.26 -7.05 -1.41
N ASN A 114 -9.97 -5.98 -1.75
CA ASN A 114 -9.37 -4.70 -2.12
C ASN A 114 -8.75 -3.97 -0.93
N VAL A 115 -9.35 -4.04 0.25
CA VAL A 115 -8.73 -3.52 1.48
C VAL A 115 -7.49 -4.34 1.84
N GLN A 116 -7.60 -5.66 1.84
CA GLN A 116 -6.48 -6.55 2.16
C GLN A 116 -5.26 -6.34 1.23
N SER A 117 -5.51 -6.06 -0.05
CA SER A 117 -4.44 -5.78 -1.02
C SER A 117 -3.95 -4.34 -1.03
N GLY A 118 -4.51 -3.46 -0.19
CA GLY A 118 -4.16 -2.03 -0.13
C GLY A 118 -4.63 -1.21 -1.34
N LYS A 119 -5.54 -1.72 -2.16
CA LYS A 119 -6.17 -0.98 -3.28
C LYS A 119 -7.25 -0.02 -2.80
N ALA A 120 -7.88 -0.32 -1.68
CA ALA A 120 -8.75 0.58 -0.94
C ALA A 120 -8.21 0.74 0.49
N ASP A 121 -8.49 1.89 1.10
CA ASP A 121 -8.06 2.19 2.46
C ASP A 121 -9.01 1.61 3.48
N ILE A 122 -10.31 1.69 3.19
CA ILE A 122 -11.39 1.16 4.01
C ILE A 122 -12.46 0.50 3.14
N ALA A 123 -13.29 -0.32 3.76
CA ALA A 123 -14.51 -0.85 3.18
C ALA A 123 -15.72 -0.41 4.02
N ILE A 124 -16.75 0.11 3.35
CA ILE A 124 -18.06 0.39 3.96
C ILE A 124 -19.10 -0.14 2.97
N SER A 125 -19.80 -1.22 3.33
CA SER A 125 -20.73 -1.90 2.42
C SER A 125 -21.63 -2.89 3.20
N GLY A 126 -22.27 -2.42 4.27
CA GLY A 126 -23.13 -3.26 5.11
C GLY A 126 -22.42 -4.52 5.63
N ILE A 127 -21.12 -4.43 5.96
CA ILE A 127 -20.29 -5.59 6.27
C ILE A 127 -20.44 -6.00 7.72
N SER A 128 -20.90 -7.23 7.95
CA SER A 128 -20.95 -7.81 9.29
C SER A 128 -19.57 -8.17 9.82
N ALA A 129 -19.28 -7.79 11.08
CA ALA A 129 -18.06 -8.11 11.79
C ALA A 129 -18.09 -9.55 12.35
N THR A 130 -17.97 -10.56 11.47
CA THR A 130 -17.90 -11.95 11.90
C THR A 130 -16.55 -12.28 12.52
N GLU A 131 -16.50 -13.30 13.39
CA GLU A 131 -15.26 -13.76 14.04
C GLU A 131 -14.15 -14.11 13.02
N GLU A 132 -14.52 -14.65 11.85
CA GLU A 132 -13.57 -14.97 10.79
C GLU A 132 -12.95 -13.70 10.18
N ARG A 133 -13.78 -12.68 9.93
CA ARG A 133 -13.33 -11.41 9.36
C ARG A 133 -12.49 -10.61 10.35
N GLN A 134 -12.87 -10.64 11.63
CA GLN A 134 -12.13 -9.97 12.71
C GLN A 134 -10.71 -10.52 12.94
N LYS A 135 -10.42 -11.74 12.47
CA LYS A 135 -9.06 -12.30 12.49
C LYS A 135 -8.12 -11.66 11.45
N ILE A 136 -8.69 -10.99 10.45
CA ILE A 136 -7.97 -10.47 9.29
C ILE A 136 -8.08 -8.95 9.18
N PHE A 137 -9.20 -8.38 9.62
CA PHE A 137 -9.53 -6.96 9.49
C PHE A 137 -9.88 -6.36 10.84
N GLU A 138 -9.52 -5.10 11.02
CA GLU A 138 -10.04 -4.27 12.10
C GLU A 138 -11.39 -3.71 11.70
N PHE A 139 -12.32 -3.68 12.66
CA PHE A 139 -13.67 -3.15 12.48
C PHE A 139 -13.90 -1.95 13.40
N SER A 140 -14.71 -1.01 12.95
CA SER A 140 -15.25 0.05 13.81
C SER A 140 -16.29 -0.51 14.79
N ASP A 141 -16.78 0.33 15.68
CA ASP A 141 -18.01 0.07 16.41
C ASP A 141 -19.18 -0.14 15.44
N THR A 142 -20.15 -0.94 15.86
CA THR A 142 -21.34 -1.21 15.07
C THR A 142 -22.18 0.04 14.91
N TYR A 143 -22.39 0.49 13.67
CA TYR A 143 -23.21 1.67 13.36
C TYR A 143 -24.67 1.32 13.00
N TYR A 144 -24.96 0.05 12.75
CA TYR A 144 -26.31 -0.44 12.45
C TYR A 144 -26.51 -1.86 12.98
N GLY A 145 -27.62 -2.10 13.69
CA GLY A 145 -28.04 -3.43 14.13
C GLY A 145 -29.23 -3.94 13.32
N SER A 146 -29.16 -5.17 12.87
CA SER A 146 -30.27 -5.83 12.17
C SER A 146 -30.54 -7.21 12.77
N GLU A 147 -31.79 -7.64 12.70
CA GLU A 147 -32.20 -9.00 13.00
C GLU A 147 -32.37 -9.78 11.70
N THR A 148 -32.11 -11.07 11.73
CA THR A 148 -32.32 -11.96 10.58
C THR A 148 -33.51 -12.85 10.85
N ASP A 149 -34.55 -12.72 10.02
CA ASP A 149 -35.75 -13.54 10.10
C ASP A 149 -35.77 -14.58 9.01
N LEU A 150 -36.35 -15.75 9.32
CA LEU A 150 -36.58 -16.81 8.38
C LEU A 150 -38.03 -16.75 7.88
N VAL A 151 -38.24 -16.53 6.60
CA VAL A 151 -39.56 -16.55 6.00
C VAL A 151 -39.83 -17.94 5.46
N VAL A 152 -40.91 -18.58 5.95
CA VAL A 152 -41.33 -19.91 5.53
C VAL A 152 -42.78 -19.88 5.05
N LYS A 153 -43.14 -20.82 4.14
CA LYS A 153 -44.52 -20.97 3.70
C LYS A 153 -45.38 -21.43 4.86
N LYS A 154 -46.48 -20.74 5.11
CA LYS A 154 -47.49 -21.19 6.06
C LYS A 154 -48.24 -22.40 5.46
N TYR A 155 -48.29 -23.52 6.16
CA TYR A 155 -49.06 -24.72 5.81
C TYR A 155 -50.47 -24.56 6.28
#